data_c56bffb687397bba8705005b23bde377
#
_entry.id   c56bffb687397bba8705005b23bde377
#
_cell.length_a   1.000
_cell.length_b   1.000
_cell.length_c   1.000
_cell.angle_alpha   90.00
_cell.angle_beta   90.00
_cell.angle_gamma   90.00
#
_symmetry.space_group_name_H-M   'P 1'
#
loop_
_entity.id
_entity.type
_entity.pdbx_description
1 polymer ?
#
loop_
_entity_poly.entity_id
_entity_poly.type
_entity_poly.pdbx_seq_one_letter_code
_entity_poly.pdbx_strand_id
1 'polypeptide(L)'
;DVGENVDGVLAIDQNALSALLAVTGPISFHKKSLNSQNIASYMNIGIYKDFGNPKAKDEAAMQIVQLVFDQFKTHRMNALLLARSFIPAIYYNHMHLWIANKTDQNIIEQTSFGGSTSNALRPTNAVVFVNGAGNKIDAYINAKIRFQQGLCFVDSPYSCLLYTSDAA
;
A
#
# COMPACT_ATOMS: atom_id res chain seq x y z
N ASP A 1 -11.17 16.93 0.55
CA ASP A 1 -10.92 18.13 -0.26
C ASP A 1 -10.47 19.24 0.68
N VAL A 2 -9.16 19.47 0.81
CA VAL A 2 -8.61 20.47 1.75
C VAL A 2 -8.46 21.86 1.11
N GLY A 3 -8.89 22.01 -0.15
CA GLY A 3 -8.90 23.30 -0.85
C GLY A 3 -7.49 23.89 -1.13
N GLU A 4 -6.42 23.13 -0.88
CA GLU A 4 -5.06 23.56 -1.14
C GLU A 4 -4.57 22.99 -2.47
N ASN A 5 -3.85 23.80 -3.24
CA ASN A 5 -3.15 23.33 -4.42
C ASN A 5 -1.90 22.57 -3.98
N VAL A 6 -1.79 21.31 -4.37
CA VAL A 6 -0.63 20.46 -4.10
C VAL A 6 0.06 20.09 -5.41
N ASP A 7 1.39 20.04 -5.41
CA ASP A 7 2.18 19.65 -6.58
C ASP A 7 2.15 18.14 -6.83
N GLY A 8 1.81 17.35 -5.81
CA GLY A 8 1.68 15.91 -5.91
C GLY A 8 1.14 15.26 -4.64
N VAL A 9 0.72 14.01 -4.76
CA VAL A 9 0.21 13.19 -3.66
C VAL A 9 0.91 11.84 -3.67
N LEU A 10 1.52 11.48 -2.56
CA LEU A 10 2.08 10.14 -2.33
C LEU A 10 1.11 9.35 -1.43
N ALA A 11 0.45 8.35 -2.01
CA ALA A 11 -0.36 7.40 -1.25
C ALA A 11 0.50 6.23 -0.80
N ILE A 12 0.44 5.88 0.48
CA ILE A 12 1.20 4.79 1.08
C ILE A 12 0.33 3.97 2.03
N ASP A 13 0.64 2.70 2.14
CA ASP A 13 0.07 1.82 3.16
C ASP A 13 1.10 1.46 4.27
N GLN A 14 0.72 0.57 5.18
CA GLN A 14 1.58 0.16 6.30
C GLN A 14 2.83 -0.61 5.84
N ASN A 15 2.78 -1.27 4.67
CA ASN A 15 3.94 -1.97 4.11
C ASN A 15 4.95 -0.98 3.52
N ALA A 16 4.47 0.15 3.00
CA ALA A 16 5.36 1.24 2.59
C ALA A 16 6.13 1.83 3.79
N LEU A 17 5.50 1.93 4.97
CA LEU A 17 6.21 2.31 6.20
C LEU A 17 7.30 1.29 6.57
N SER A 18 7.06 0.00 6.34
CA SER A 18 8.09 -1.04 6.50
C SER A 18 9.28 -0.81 5.58
N ALA A 19 9.04 -0.43 4.32
CA ALA A 19 10.11 -0.11 3.37
C ALA A 19 10.92 1.12 3.80
N LEU A 20 10.27 2.15 4.35
CA LEU A 20 10.95 3.32 4.92
C LEU A 20 11.85 2.93 6.09
N LEU A 21 11.33 2.17 7.07
CA LEU A 21 12.10 1.73 8.23
C LEU A 21 13.22 0.73 7.89
N ALA A 22 13.13 0.02 6.77
CA ALA A 22 14.24 -0.83 6.29
C ALA A 22 15.46 0.00 5.90
N VAL A 23 15.28 1.27 5.52
CA VAL A 23 16.35 2.19 5.15
C VAL A 23 16.81 3.04 6.33
N THR A 24 15.88 3.53 7.14
CA THR A 24 16.16 4.51 8.19
C THR A 24 16.43 3.87 9.56
N GLY A 25 16.09 2.59 9.72
CA GLY A 25 16.17 1.91 11.01
C GLY A 25 14.89 2.07 11.86
N PRO A 26 14.87 1.47 13.06
CA PRO A 26 13.69 1.45 13.91
C PRO A 26 13.38 2.81 14.53
N ILE A 27 12.10 3.05 14.80
CA ILE A 27 11.60 4.17 15.61
C ILE A 27 11.18 3.71 17.01
N SER A 28 11.19 4.61 17.98
CA SER A 28 10.65 4.37 19.31
C SER A 28 9.28 5.02 19.46
N PHE A 29 8.26 4.22 19.76
CA PHE A 29 6.91 4.69 20.00
C PHE A 29 6.33 4.05 21.28
N HIS A 30 5.95 4.86 22.28
CA HIS A 30 5.41 4.39 23.58
C HIS A 30 6.19 3.20 24.19
N LYS A 31 7.52 3.34 24.29
CA LYS A 31 8.45 2.31 24.80
C LYS A 31 8.53 1.03 23.93
N LYS A 32 7.91 1.02 22.78
CA LYS A 32 8.03 -0.06 21.77
C LYS A 32 9.00 0.34 20.68
N SER A 33 9.81 -0.61 20.23
CA SER A 33 10.64 -0.43 19.06
C SER A 33 9.89 -0.95 17.84
N LEU A 34 9.53 -0.02 16.92
CA LEU A 34 8.90 -0.35 15.66
C LEU A 34 9.96 -0.34 14.56
N ASN A 35 10.03 -1.41 13.80
CA ASN A 35 11.00 -1.63 12.73
C ASN A 35 10.30 -2.16 11.47
N SER A 36 11.06 -2.38 10.40
CA SER A 36 10.54 -2.87 9.11
C SER A 36 9.80 -4.21 9.19
N GLN A 37 10.03 -5.03 10.22
CA GLN A 37 9.40 -6.34 10.35
C GLN A 37 8.08 -6.30 11.12
N ASN A 38 7.90 -5.33 12.02
CA ASN A 38 6.76 -5.32 12.93
C ASN A 38 5.80 -4.13 12.76
N ILE A 39 6.19 -3.05 12.07
CA ILE A 39 5.36 -1.84 11.96
C ILE A 39 4.02 -2.11 11.27
N ALA A 40 4.00 -2.87 10.18
CA ALA A 40 2.75 -3.18 9.46
C ALA A 40 1.78 -3.97 10.36
N SER A 41 2.27 -4.99 11.05
CA SER A 41 1.47 -5.77 11.99
C SER A 41 1.00 -4.92 13.18
N TYR A 42 1.85 -4.02 13.69
CA TYR A 42 1.47 -3.13 14.76
C TYR A 42 0.38 -2.14 14.33
N MET A 43 0.50 -1.52 13.17
CA MET A 43 -0.50 -0.59 12.62
C MET A 43 -1.85 -1.29 12.32
N ASN A 44 -1.82 -2.56 11.92
CA ASN A 44 -3.03 -3.31 11.62
C ASN A 44 -3.72 -3.87 12.86
N ILE A 45 -2.97 -4.38 13.83
CA ILE A 45 -3.51 -5.14 14.97
C ILE A 45 -3.08 -4.55 16.31
N GLY A 46 -1.79 -4.25 16.49
CA GLY A 46 -1.21 -3.85 17.76
C GLY A 46 -1.79 -2.55 18.30
N ILE A 47 -2.00 -1.57 17.44
CA ILE A 47 -2.56 -0.27 17.79
C ILE A 47 -3.98 -0.38 18.37
N TYR A 48 -4.77 -1.35 17.91
CA TYR A 48 -6.12 -1.60 18.46
C TYR A 48 -6.10 -2.24 19.85
N LYS A 49 -5.03 -2.95 20.20
CA LYS A 49 -4.84 -3.52 21.53
C LYS A 49 -4.37 -2.48 22.53
N ASP A 50 -3.54 -1.54 22.07
CA ASP A 50 -2.97 -0.51 22.94
C ASP A 50 -3.91 0.68 23.14
N PHE A 51 -4.75 1.00 22.16
CA PHE A 51 -5.64 2.17 22.16
C PHE A 51 -7.09 1.75 21.92
N GLY A 52 -7.89 1.73 22.99
CA GLY A 52 -9.31 1.31 22.95
C GLY A 52 -10.27 2.32 22.28
N ASN A 53 -9.88 3.60 22.21
CA ASN A 53 -10.70 4.68 21.65
C ASN A 53 -10.34 4.94 20.19
N PRO A 54 -11.31 5.05 19.24
CA PRO A 54 -11.04 5.35 17.84
C PRO A 54 -10.15 6.59 17.62
N LYS A 55 -10.47 7.70 18.29
CA LYS A 55 -9.68 8.94 18.19
C LYS A 55 -8.23 8.77 18.64
N ALA A 56 -8.00 8.08 19.77
CA ALA A 56 -6.66 7.80 20.26
C ALA A 56 -5.85 6.91 19.31
N LYS A 57 -6.52 5.97 18.60
CA LYS A 57 -5.88 5.15 17.56
C LYS A 57 -5.44 5.98 16.37
N ASP A 58 -6.30 6.88 15.90
CA ASP A 58 -5.98 7.73 14.76
C ASP A 58 -4.83 8.69 15.09
N GLU A 59 -4.84 9.28 16.27
CA GLU A 59 -3.74 10.11 16.78
C GLU A 59 -2.44 9.33 16.89
N ALA A 60 -2.48 8.11 17.42
CA ALA A 60 -1.32 7.24 17.51
C ALA A 60 -0.78 6.83 16.12
N ALA A 61 -1.67 6.51 15.19
CA ALA A 61 -1.28 6.20 13.81
C ALA A 61 -0.61 7.40 13.14
N MET A 62 -1.15 8.59 13.27
CA MET A 62 -0.55 9.83 12.77
C MET A 62 0.82 10.10 13.38
N GLN A 63 0.98 9.91 14.69
CA GLN A 63 2.27 10.08 15.37
C GLN A 63 3.32 9.09 14.84
N ILE A 64 2.96 7.83 14.62
CA ILE A 64 3.86 6.82 14.05
C ILE A 64 4.31 7.24 12.65
N VAL A 65 3.36 7.63 11.79
CA VAL A 65 3.67 8.10 10.44
C VAL A 65 4.61 9.30 10.50
N GLN A 66 4.33 10.27 11.36
CA GLN A 66 5.19 11.46 11.54
C GLN A 66 6.61 11.07 11.98
N LEU A 67 6.76 10.19 12.98
CA LEU A 67 8.07 9.72 13.44
C LEU A 67 8.88 9.05 12.32
N VAL A 68 8.22 8.21 11.50
CA VAL A 68 8.87 7.56 10.35
C VAL A 68 9.35 8.58 9.34
N PHE A 69 8.52 9.57 9.00
CA PHE A 69 8.90 10.60 8.03
C PHE A 69 9.96 11.57 8.56
N ASP A 70 9.93 11.93 9.83
CA ASP A 70 10.94 12.80 10.43
C ASP A 70 12.29 12.09 10.47
N GLN A 71 12.32 10.80 10.80
CA GLN A 71 13.53 10.01 10.71
C GLN A 71 14.03 9.89 9.26
N PHE A 72 13.13 9.72 8.29
CA PHE A 72 13.46 9.68 6.87
C PHE A 72 14.08 10.98 6.37
N LYS A 73 13.56 12.16 6.76
CA LYS A 73 14.10 13.47 6.39
C LYS A 73 15.50 13.72 6.94
N THR A 74 15.80 13.22 8.12
CA THR A 74 17.07 13.46 8.82
C THR A 74 18.15 12.43 8.47
N HIS A 75 17.78 11.30 7.89
CA HIS A 75 18.73 10.22 7.61
C HIS A 75 19.48 10.46 6.29
N ARG A 76 20.82 10.31 6.33
CA ARG A 76 21.63 10.29 5.09
C ARG A 76 21.38 8.98 4.36
N MET A 77 20.68 9.05 3.24
CA MET A 77 20.23 7.86 2.53
C MET A 77 21.23 7.41 1.47
N ASN A 78 21.44 6.09 1.42
CA ASN A 78 22.08 5.44 0.30
C ASN A 78 21.03 5.16 -0.78
N ALA A 79 21.21 5.73 -1.98
CA ALA A 79 20.27 5.60 -3.09
C ALA A 79 20.01 4.14 -3.50
N LEU A 80 21.01 3.28 -3.41
CA LEU A 80 20.86 1.85 -3.72
C LEU A 80 20.00 1.14 -2.69
N LEU A 81 20.18 1.45 -1.40
CA LEU A 81 19.36 0.88 -0.32
C LEU A 81 17.92 1.35 -0.44
N LEU A 82 17.71 2.63 -0.74
CA LEU A 82 16.40 3.21 -1.00
C LEU A 82 15.69 2.49 -2.15
N ALA A 83 16.37 2.34 -3.30
CA ALA A 83 15.82 1.63 -4.45
C ALA A 83 15.46 0.18 -4.12
N ARG A 84 16.33 -0.55 -3.43
CA ARG A 84 16.06 -1.94 -3.01
C ARG A 84 14.81 -2.08 -2.13
N SER A 85 14.54 -1.09 -1.28
CA SER A 85 13.38 -1.11 -0.37
C SER A 85 12.11 -0.63 -1.06
N PHE A 86 12.19 0.36 -1.95
CA PHE A 86 11.01 0.99 -2.54
C PHE A 86 10.52 0.27 -3.80
N ILE A 87 11.41 -0.28 -4.63
CA ILE A 87 10.99 -1.00 -5.84
C ILE A 87 10.00 -2.13 -5.53
N PRO A 88 10.22 -3.00 -4.53
CA PRO A 88 9.22 -4.00 -4.15
C PRO A 88 7.91 -3.37 -3.65
N ALA A 89 7.99 -2.30 -2.84
CA ALA A 89 6.79 -1.63 -2.32
C ALA A 89 5.93 -1.03 -3.46
N ILE A 90 6.55 -0.45 -4.48
CA ILE A 90 5.87 0.05 -5.68
C ILE A 90 5.30 -1.11 -6.51
N TYR A 91 6.09 -2.16 -6.73
CA TYR A 91 5.69 -3.32 -7.54
C TYR A 91 4.47 -4.05 -6.94
N TYR A 92 4.40 -4.15 -5.62
CA TYR A 92 3.28 -4.76 -4.90
C TYR A 92 2.15 -3.78 -4.57
N ASN A 93 2.14 -2.57 -5.19
CA ASN A 93 1.10 -1.55 -5.03
C ASN A 93 0.94 -1.01 -3.59
N HIS A 94 2.02 -0.96 -2.81
CA HIS A 94 2.03 -0.36 -1.47
C HIS A 94 2.32 1.14 -1.50
N MET A 95 2.74 1.66 -2.65
CA MET A 95 3.05 3.08 -2.86
C MET A 95 2.54 3.52 -4.23
N HIS A 96 1.83 4.65 -4.27
CA HIS A 96 1.39 5.29 -5.51
C HIS A 96 1.70 6.78 -5.46
N LEU A 97 2.11 7.33 -6.59
CA LEU A 97 2.42 8.74 -6.74
C LEU A 97 1.54 9.37 -7.82
N TRP A 98 0.94 10.49 -7.47
CA TRP A 98 0.30 11.39 -8.42
C TRP A 98 1.01 12.74 -8.40
N ILE A 99 1.24 13.34 -9.58
CA ILE A 99 1.87 14.65 -9.75
C ILE A 99 0.95 15.55 -10.58
N ALA A 100 0.81 16.81 -10.15
CA ALA A 100 -0.06 17.80 -10.82
C ALA A 100 0.44 18.17 -12.23
N ASN A 101 1.76 18.12 -12.46
CA ASN A 101 2.34 18.34 -13.78
C ASN A 101 1.99 17.18 -14.71
N LYS A 102 1.26 17.45 -15.80
CA LYS A 102 0.77 16.43 -16.73
C LYS A 102 1.90 15.67 -17.45
N THR A 103 3.01 16.32 -17.75
CA THR A 103 4.15 15.69 -18.43
C THR A 103 4.79 14.65 -17.52
N ASP A 104 5.04 15.02 -16.27
CA ASP A 104 5.63 14.11 -15.27
C ASP A 104 4.66 13.00 -14.91
N GLN A 105 3.36 13.31 -14.76
CA GLN A 105 2.32 12.32 -14.50
C GLN A 105 2.24 11.26 -15.58
N ASN A 106 2.33 11.64 -16.86
CA ASN A 106 2.32 10.68 -17.97
C ASN A 106 3.50 9.70 -17.91
N ILE A 107 4.65 10.11 -17.37
CA ILE A 107 5.81 9.22 -17.17
C ILE A 107 5.51 8.24 -16.02
N ILE A 108 4.95 8.74 -14.92
CA ILE A 108 4.62 7.94 -13.74
C ILE A 108 3.54 6.90 -14.06
N GLU A 109 2.53 7.25 -14.85
CA GLU A 109 1.45 6.34 -15.26
C GLU A 109 1.91 5.16 -16.13
N GLN A 110 3.08 5.25 -16.75
CA GLN A 110 3.70 4.13 -17.46
C GLN A 110 4.35 3.11 -16.52
N THR A 111 4.36 3.39 -15.23
CA THR A 111 4.94 2.53 -14.19
C THR A 111 3.87 2.07 -13.20
N SER A 112 4.18 1.03 -12.40
CA SER A 112 3.31 0.61 -11.29
C SER A 112 3.14 1.71 -10.22
N PHE A 113 4.00 2.72 -10.22
CA PHE A 113 3.95 3.81 -9.25
C PHE A 113 2.77 4.76 -9.50
N GLY A 114 2.28 4.88 -10.73
CA GLY A 114 1.10 5.67 -11.07
C GLY A 114 -0.23 5.04 -10.64
N GLY A 115 -0.24 3.74 -10.32
CA GLY A 115 -1.45 3.03 -9.90
C GLY A 115 -2.53 2.92 -10.99
N SER A 116 -2.23 3.29 -12.23
CA SER A 116 -3.18 3.24 -13.33
C SER A 116 -3.40 1.81 -13.83
N THR A 117 -4.66 1.40 -13.94
CA THR A 117 -5.06 0.13 -14.54
C THR A 117 -5.36 0.26 -16.04
N SER A 118 -5.37 1.48 -16.59
CA SER A 118 -5.86 1.78 -17.94
C SER A 118 -4.86 1.54 -19.07
N ASN A 119 -3.58 1.35 -18.77
CA ASN A 119 -2.50 1.24 -19.77
C ASN A 119 -2.14 -0.20 -20.15
N ALA A 120 -3.01 -1.16 -19.86
CA ALA A 120 -2.78 -2.53 -20.31
C ALA A 120 -2.97 -2.64 -21.82
N LEU A 121 -1.87 -2.85 -22.55
CA LEU A 121 -1.87 -3.15 -24.00
C LEU A 121 -2.59 -4.48 -24.35
N ARG A 122 -3.06 -5.21 -23.33
CA ARG A 122 -3.79 -6.47 -23.45
C ARG A 122 -5.00 -6.44 -22.50
N PRO A 123 -6.09 -7.16 -22.82
CA PRO A 123 -7.21 -7.33 -21.92
C PRO A 123 -6.69 -7.87 -20.57
N THR A 124 -6.84 -7.09 -19.52
CA THR A 124 -6.45 -7.47 -18.16
C THR A 124 -7.68 -7.56 -17.29
N ASN A 125 -7.72 -8.57 -16.43
CA ASN A 125 -8.74 -8.69 -15.41
C ASN A 125 -8.13 -8.24 -14.09
N ALA A 126 -8.79 -7.31 -13.41
CA ALA A 126 -8.42 -6.87 -12.08
C ALA A 126 -9.51 -7.30 -11.09
N VAL A 127 -9.11 -7.84 -9.95
CA VAL A 127 -10.01 -8.14 -8.84
C VAL A 127 -9.65 -7.22 -7.69
N VAL A 128 -10.61 -6.41 -7.27
CA VAL A 128 -10.46 -5.46 -6.17
C VAL A 128 -11.33 -5.91 -5.01
N PHE A 129 -10.71 -6.14 -3.85
CA PHE A 129 -11.42 -6.41 -2.61
C PHE A 129 -11.80 -5.08 -1.95
N VAL A 130 -13.07 -4.92 -1.64
CA VAL A 130 -13.58 -3.73 -0.95
C VAL A 130 -14.25 -4.16 0.34
N ASN A 131 -13.74 -3.68 1.47
CA ASN A 131 -14.38 -3.87 2.77
C ASN A 131 -15.45 -2.79 2.98
N GLY A 132 -16.69 -3.12 2.66
CA GLY A 132 -17.82 -2.20 2.81
C GLY A 132 -18.18 -1.85 4.26
N ALA A 133 -17.72 -2.62 5.24
CA ALA A 133 -17.99 -2.38 6.65
C ALA A 133 -16.95 -1.45 7.32
N GLY A 134 -15.84 -1.13 6.64
CA GLY A 134 -14.77 -0.26 7.16
C GLY A 134 -14.06 -0.81 8.41
N ASN A 135 -14.20 -2.10 8.69
CA ASN A 135 -13.53 -2.77 9.81
C ASN A 135 -12.22 -3.44 9.33
N LYS A 136 -11.47 -4.04 10.26
CA LYS A 136 -10.19 -4.72 9.97
C LYS A 136 -10.31 -6.24 9.80
N ILE A 137 -11.50 -6.74 9.45
CA ILE A 137 -11.74 -8.18 9.30
C ILE A 137 -10.90 -8.79 8.16
N ASP A 138 -10.57 -7.98 7.16
CA ASP A 138 -9.73 -8.39 6.03
C ASP A 138 -8.34 -8.90 6.46
N ALA A 139 -7.82 -8.44 7.60
CA ALA A 139 -6.57 -8.94 8.17
C ALA A 139 -6.64 -10.42 8.59
N TYR A 140 -7.84 -10.99 8.71
CA TYR A 140 -8.10 -12.37 9.11
C TYR A 140 -8.68 -13.21 7.98
N ILE A 141 -8.91 -12.62 6.81
CA ILE A 141 -9.44 -13.32 5.64
C ILE A 141 -8.29 -13.72 4.72
N ASN A 142 -8.22 -15.03 4.41
CA ASN A 142 -7.32 -15.53 3.38
C ASN A 142 -8.11 -15.75 2.09
N ALA A 143 -7.98 -14.82 1.15
CA ALA A 143 -8.66 -14.91 -0.14
C ALA A 143 -7.76 -15.56 -1.19
N LYS A 144 -8.29 -16.53 -1.90
CA LYS A 144 -7.64 -17.15 -3.06
C LYS A 144 -8.44 -16.85 -4.31
N ILE A 145 -7.78 -16.31 -5.32
CA ILE A 145 -8.39 -16.07 -6.62
C ILE A 145 -7.80 -17.07 -7.60
N ARG A 146 -8.66 -17.76 -8.28
CA ARG A 146 -8.28 -18.60 -9.43
C ARG A 146 -8.89 -17.99 -10.68
N PHE A 147 -8.05 -17.53 -11.58
CA PHE A 147 -8.47 -17.07 -12.89
C PHE A 147 -8.32 -18.22 -13.89
N GLN A 148 -9.39 -18.53 -14.61
CA GLN A 148 -9.39 -19.55 -15.64
C GLN A 148 -9.87 -18.91 -16.95
N GLN A 149 -9.01 -18.90 -17.94
CA GLN A 149 -9.34 -18.41 -19.29
C GLN A 149 -9.39 -19.58 -20.25
N GLY A 150 -10.53 -19.75 -20.90
CA GLY A 150 -10.71 -20.73 -21.97
C GLY A 150 -10.62 -20.05 -23.33
N LEU A 151 -9.83 -20.60 -24.24
CA LEU A 151 -9.87 -20.26 -25.65
C LEU A 151 -10.80 -21.29 -26.32
N CYS A 152 -12.04 -20.89 -26.61
CA CYS A 152 -12.89 -21.67 -27.49
C CYS A 152 -12.61 -21.30 -28.94
N PHE A 153 -12.60 -22.30 -29.81
CA PHE A 153 -12.49 -22.13 -31.26
C PHE A 153 -13.76 -21.53 -31.91
N VAL A 154 -14.65 -20.99 -31.13
CA VAL A 154 -15.88 -20.31 -31.55
C VAL A 154 -15.80 -18.85 -31.17
N ASP A 155 -16.20 -17.98 -32.03
CA ASP A 155 -16.08 -16.52 -32.14
C ASP A 155 -16.07 -15.62 -30.89
N SER A 156 -16.04 -16.13 -29.69
CA SER A 156 -15.86 -15.32 -28.46
C SER A 156 -15.07 -16.05 -27.37
N PRO A 157 -13.92 -15.50 -26.96
CA PRO A 157 -13.24 -15.96 -25.77
C PRO A 157 -14.09 -15.67 -24.54
N TYR A 158 -14.29 -16.65 -23.67
CA TYR A 158 -14.91 -16.45 -22.35
C TYR A 158 -13.87 -16.51 -21.26
N SER A 159 -14.08 -15.73 -20.22
CA SER A 159 -13.29 -15.78 -19.00
C SER A 159 -14.17 -16.02 -17.79
N CYS A 160 -13.77 -16.96 -16.94
CA CYS A 160 -14.45 -17.27 -15.68
C CYS A 160 -13.59 -16.85 -14.52
N LEU A 161 -14.16 -16.13 -13.56
CA LEU A 161 -13.54 -15.82 -12.29
C LEU A 161 -14.09 -16.79 -11.23
N LEU A 162 -13.21 -17.62 -10.66
CA LEU A 162 -13.51 -18.45 -9.51
C LEU A 162 -12.93 -17.83 -8.26
N TYR A 163 -13.79 -17.53 -7.30
CA TYR A 163 -13.44 -16.91 -6.05
C TYR A 163 -13.77 -17.82 -4.87
N THR A 164 -12.84 -17.99 -3.96
CA THR A 164 -13.06 -18.65 -2.67
C THR A 164 -12.44 -17.80 -1.55
N SER A 165 -13.17 -17.64 -0.45
CA SER A 165 -12.66 -17.00 0.77
C SER A 165 -12.89 -17.90 1.96
N ASP A 166 -11.86 -18.11 2.77
CA ASP A 166 -11.93 -18.82 4.03
C ASP A 166 -11.60 -17.84 5.16
N ALA A 167 -12.45 -17.79 6.18
CA ALA A 167 -12.15 -17.08 7.42
C ALA A 167 -11.24 -17.94 8.29
N ALA A 168 -10.14 -17.38 8.79
CA ALA A 168 -9.20 -18.03 9.70
C ALA A 168 -9.63 -17.84 11.15
#